data_a2e12ae5ff882a0f755cbf11c67001bf
#
_entry.id   a2e12ae5ff882a0f755cbf11c67001bf
#
_cell.length_a   1.000
_cell.length_b   1.000
_cell.length_c   1.000
_cell.angle_alpha   90.00
_cell.angle_beta   90.00
_cell.angle_gamma   90.00
#
_symmetry.space_group_name_H-M   'P 1'
#
loop_
_entity.id
_entity.type
_entity.pdbx_description
1 polymer ?
#
loop_
_entity_poly.entity_id
_entity_poly.type
_entity_poly.pdbx_seq_one_letter_code
_entity_poly.pdbx_strand_id
1 'polypeptide(L)'
;EVEVVQPWRTVNGPVGSRQKLVTINVGEMWAGQDYRVPVRMVVPANRKAHGFHLTGGHSPVSLQREVRLRGTNLELLRGGVGLVMTVVQEPGSYGKAELAGAAEARFAKTLNPHYKIQYWAWPATLMRAVTTAYAESKYFDEGKVAVTGASKNGASPSMAIIHDDRMTALHATVSPIWDSPLRLCDQQARDRHLAEGGKQRGFSGGHFGPNFNQRALNAGQRWEDLQGFAED
;
A
#
# COMPACT_ATOMS: atom_id res chain seq x y z
N GLU A 1 -0.20 -14.68 -10.44
CA GLU A 1 -1.51 -15.31 -10.61
C GLU A 1 -2.60 -14.28 -10.31
N VAL A 2 -3.65 -14.25 -11.17
CA VAL A 2 -4.81 -13.35 -11.03
C VAL A 2 -6.07 -14.21 -11.10
N GLU A 3 -6.90 -14.10 -10.08
CA GLU A 3 -8.20 -14.75 -10.00
C GLU A 3 -9.31 -13.72 -10.24
N VAL A 4 -10.21 -13.96 -11.20
CA VAL A 4 -11.32 -13.07 -11.50
C VAL A 4 -12.48 -13.37 -10.54
N VAL A 5 -12.75 -12.44 -9.62
CA VAL A 5 -13.87 -12.52 -8.66
C VAL A 5 -15.16 -11.97 -9.29
N GLN A 6 -15.06 -10.85 -9.98
CA GLN A 6 -16.16 -10.24 -10.73
C GLN A 6 -15.60 -9.75 -12.08
N PRO A 7 -16.13 -10.27 -13.20
CA PRO A 7 -15.72 -9.81 -14.53
C PRO A 7 -16.14 -8.34 -14.77
N TRP A 8 -15.62 -7.74 -15.83
CA TRP A 8 -16.04 -6.41 -16.25
C TRP A 8 -17.55 -6.33 -16.45
N ARG A 9 -18.18 -5.40 -15.75
CA ARG A 9 -19.61 -5.10 -15.90
C ARG A 9 -19.86 -3.61 -15.89
N THR A 10 -20.90 -3.19 -16.60
CA THR A 10 -21.36 -1.81 -16.60
C THR A 10 -22.08 -1.49 -15.29
N VAL A 11 -21.76 -0.36 -14.71
CA VAL A 11 -22.40 0.18 -13.51
C VAL A 11 -22.92 1.56 -13.82
N ASN A 12 -24.24 1.73 -13.69
CA ASN A 12 -24.91 2.99 -13.90
C ASN A 12 -24.67 3.94 -12.72
N GLY A 13 -24.64 5.23 -13.00
CA GLY A 13 -24.42 6.27 -12.00
C GLY A 13 -24.33 7.65 -12.64
N PRO A 14 -23.93 8.69 -11.87
CA PRO A 14 -23.75 10.05 -12.39
C PRO A 14 -22.76 10.13 -13.56
N VAL A 15 -21.82 9.19 -13.60
CA VAL A 15 -20.96 8.84 -14.74
C VAL A 15 -21.03 7.34 -14.89
N GLY A 16 -21.37 6.84 -16.08
CA GLY A 16 -21.36 5.43 -16.37
C GLY A 16 -19.94 4.87 -16.25
N SER A 17 -19.78 3.74 -15.57
CA SER A 17 -18.48 3.08 -15.38
C SER A 17 -18.54 1.61 -15.77
N ARG A 18 -17.36 1.05 -16.04
CA ARG A 18 -17.16 -0.41 -16.03
C ARG A 18 -16.29 -0.75 -14.83
N GLN A 19 -16.64 -1.80 -14.14
CA GLN A 19 -15.93 -2.22 -12.93
C GLN A 19 -15.60 -3.71 -12.97
N LYS A 20 -14.41 -4.05 -12.47
CA LYS A 20 -13.89 -5.43 -12.34
C LYS A 20 -13.29 -5.61 -10.95
N LEU A 21 -13.45 -6.79 -10.37
CA LEU A 21 -12.76 -7.20 -9.16
C LEU A 21 -11.95 -8.46 -9.43
N VAL A 22 -10.70 -8.44 -9.04
CA VAL A 22 -9.82 -9.59 -9.08
C VAL A 22 -9.15 -9.78 -7.72
N THR A 23 -8.66 -10.99 -7.45
CA THR A 23 -7.67 -11.27 -6.40
C THR A 23 -6.33 -11.50 -7.07
N ILE A 24 -5.30 -10.84 -6.59
CA ILE A 24 -3.92 -11.00 -7.06
C ILE A 24 -3.07 -11.70 -6.01
N ASN A 25 -2.14 -12.54 -6.44
CA ASN A 25 -1.06 -13.05 -5.61
C ASN A 25 0.09 -12.04 -5.65
N VAL A 26 0.40 -11.43 -4.51
CA VAL A 26 1.50 -10.46 -4.37
C VAL A 26 2.85 -11.16 -4.34
N GLY A 27 2.91 -12.32 -3.72
CA GLY A 27 4.10 -13.14 -3.59
C GLY A 27 3.97 -14.16 -2.46
N GLU A 28 4.92 -15.02 -2.39
CA GLU A 28 5.01 -16.04 -1.34
C GLU A 28 5.75 -15.46 -0.12
N MET A 29 5.12 -15.48 1.05
CA MET A 29 5.76 -14.99 2.29
C MET A 29 6.79 -15.99 2.83
N TRP A 30 6.48 -17.27 2.72
CA TRP A 30 7.32 -18.44 2.94
C TRP A 30 6.67 -19.61 2.23
N ALA A 31 7.40 -20.70 2.09
CA ALA A 31 6.97 -21.86 1.32
C ALA A 31 5.50 -22.26 1.60
N GLY A 32 4.69 -22.23 0.56
CA GLY A 32 3.27 -22.55 0.61
C GLY A 32 2.35 -21.47 1.19
N GLN A 33 2.85 -20.26 1.45
CA GLN A 33 2.06 -19.17 2.05
C GLN A 33 2.00 -17.95 1.14
N ASP A 34 1.09 -17.97 0.21
CA ASP A 34 0.79 -16.85 -0.68
C ASP A 34 0.15 -15.67 0.06
N TYR A 35 0.58 -14.46 -0.30
CA TYR A 35 -0.08 -13.23 0.10
C TYR A 35 -1.02 -12.74 -1.00
N ARG A 36 -2.33 -12.85 -0.78
CA ARG A 36 -3.37 -12.53 -1.77
C ARG A 36 -4.19 -11.33 -1.34
N VAL A 37 -4.45 -10.41 -2.27
CA VAL A 37 -5.21 -9.18 -2.03
C VAL A 37 -6.20 -8.89 -3.15
N PRO A 38 -7.34 -8.24 -2.83
CA PRO A 38 -8.28 -7.79 -3.85
C PRO A 38 -7.79 -6.53 -4.57
N VAL A 39 -8.09 -6.45 -5.86
CA VAL A 39 -7.91 -5.25 -6.69
C VAL A 39 -9.22 -4.95 -7.41
N ARG A 40 -9.80 -3.78 -7.12
CA ARG A 40 -10.96 -3.25 -7.82
C ARG A 40 -10.50 -2.25 -8.86
N MET A 41 -10.91 -2.45 -10.11
CA MET A 41 -10.64 -1.58 -11.23
C MET A 41 -11.92 -0.91 -11.71
N VAL A 42 -11.86 0.39 -12.00
CA VAL A 42 -12.99 1.20 -12.47
C VAL A 42 -12.51 2.05 -13.65
N VAL A 43 -13.25 2.02 -14.75
CA VAL A 43 -12.96 2.86 -15.93
C VAL A 43 -14.24 3.52 -16.43
N PRO A 44 -14.16 4.62 -17.23
CA PRO A 44 -15.32 5.18 -17.90
C PRO A 44 -16.02 4.13 -18.77
N ALA A 45 -17.37 4.14 -18.81
CA ALA A 45 -18.14 3.13 -19.55
C ALA A 45 -17.90 3.17 -21.06
N ASN A 46 -17.66 4.37 -21.60
CA ASN A 46 -17.68 4.68 -23.04
C ASN A 46 -16.31 4.92 -23.68
N ARG A 47 -15.24 4.89 -22.88
CA ARG A 47 -13.87 5.11 -23.37
C ARG A 47 -12.84 4.37 -22.52
N LYS A 48 -11.67 4.20 -23.06
CA LYS A 48 -10.47 3.73 -22.37
C LYS A 48 -9.99 4.81 -21.39
N ALA A 49 -9.51 4.41 -20.23
CA ALA A 49 -8.89 5.33 -19.28
C ALA A 49 -7.46 5.67 -19.75
N HIS A 50 -7.12 6.97 -19.80
CA HIS A 50 -5.81 7.46 -20.26
C HIS A 50 -4.75 7.50 -19.16
N GLY A 51 -4.90 6.69 -18.15
CA GLY A 51 -4.12 6.54 -16.94
C GLY A 51 -5.04 6.21 -15.79
N PHE A 52 -4.49 6.07 -14.59
CA PHE A 52 -5.31 5.77 -13.42
C PHE A 52 -4.74 6.32 -12.12
N HIS A 53 -5.64 6.48 -11.17
CA HIS A 53 -5.34 6.79 -9.77
C HIS A 53 -5.35 5.51 -8.96
N LEU A 54 -4.22 5.19 -8.34
CA LEU A 54 -4.01 4.02 -7.50
C LEU A 54 -4.09 4.39 -6.03
N THR A 55 -4.91 3.66 -5.28
CA THR A 55 -5.06 3.83 -3.83
C THR A 55 -5.04 2.49 -3.10
N GLY A 56 -4.35 2.43 -1.96
CA GLY A 56 -4.20 1.23 -1.14
C GLY A 56 -5.01 1.21 0.16
N GLY A 57 -5.63 2.33 0.53
CA GLY A 57 -6.27 2.51 1.85
C GLY A 57 -7.69 1.96 1.97
N HIS A 58 -8.04 0.90 1.25
CA HIS A 58 -9.37 0.31 1.26
C HIS A 58 -9.46 -0.89 2.20
N SER A 59 -10.68 -1.25 2.61
CA SER A 59 -10.92 -2.54 3.27
C SER A 59 -11.35 -3.60 2.25
N PRO A 60 -11.06 -4.88 2.47
CA PRO A 60 -11.52 -5.95 1.58
C PRO A 60 -13.03 -5.93 1.36
N VAL A 61 -13.79 -5.71 2.42
CA VAL A 61 -15.27 -5.65 2.37
C VAL A 61 -15.75 -4.50 1.48
N SER A 62 -15.09 -3.33 1.53
CA SER A 62 -15.47 -2.20 0.69
C SER A 62 -15.25 -2.47 -0.79
N LEU A 63 -14.23 -3.28 -1.14
CA LEU A 63 -13.91 -3.62 -2.52
C LEU A 63 -14.79 -4.73 -3.10
N GLN A 64 -15.50 -5.51 -2.27
CA GLN A 64 -16.45 -6.52 -2.75
C GLN A 64 -17.69 -5.90 -3.41
N ARG A 65 -18.00 -4.68 -3.07
CA ARG A 65 -19.14 -3.93 -3.61
C ARG A 65 -18.71 -3.04 -4.77
N GLU A 66 -19.66 -2.69 -5.62
CA GLU A 66 -19.44 -1.67 -6.65
C GLU A 66 -19.09 -0.34 -6.01
N VAL A 67 -18.11 0.32 -6.62
CA VAL A 67 -17.70 1.66 -6.18
C VAL A 67 -18.78 2.67 -6.55
N ARG A 68 -19.32 3.32 -5.55
CA ARG A 68 -20.18 4.49 -5.75
C ARG A 68 -19.30 5.72 -5.97
N LEU A 69 -19.31 6.23 -7.18
CA LEU A 69 -18.50 7.38 -7.57
C LEU A 69 -19.01 8.67 -6.92
N ARG A 70 -18.14 9.32 -6.16
CA ARG A 70 -18.41 10.59 -5.46
C ARG A 70 -17.13 11.42 -5.38
N GLY A 71 -17.27 12.74 -5.21
CA GLY A 71 -16.14 13.64 -5.00
C GLY A 71 -15.03 13.45 -6.03
N THR A 72 -13.80 13.41 -5.59
CA THR A 72 -12.60 13.30 -6.44
C THR A 72 -12.65 12.09 -7.39
N ASN A 73 -13.15 10.94 -6.95
CA ASN A 73 -13.25 9.75 -7.81
C ASN A 73 -14.22 9.97 -8.99
N LEU A 74 -15.30 10.69 -8.76
CA LEU A 74 -16.25 11.05 -9.82
C LEU A 74 -15.61 12.00 -10.83
N GLU A 75 -14.89 13.01 -10.38
CA GLU A 75 -14.22 13.99 -11.24
C GLU A 75 -13.07 13.34 -12.04
N LEU A 76 -12.28 12.49 -11.42
CA LEU A 76 -11.24 11.71 -12.12
C LEU A 76 -11.84 10.89 -13.26
N LEU A 77 -12.92 10.18 -12.98
CA LEU A 77 -13.56 9.34 -14.01
C LEU A 77 -14.19 10.18 -15.12
N ARG A 78 -14.80 11.34 -14.81
CA ARG A 78 -15.27 12.31 -15.81
C ARG A 78 -14.15 12.80 -16.69
N GLY A 79 -12.98 13.08 -16.11
CA GLY A 79 -11.76 13.42 -16.81
C GLY A 79 -11.17 12.30 -17.67
N GLY A 80 -11.65 11.06 -17.52
CA GLY A 80 -11.12 9.90 -18.24
C GLY A 80 -10.00 9.17 -17.53
N VAL A 81 -9.77 9.49 -16.25
CA VAL A 81 -8.81 8.79 -15.39
C VAL A 81 -9.50 7.58 -14.76
N GLY A 82 -8.91 6.40 -14.89
CA GLY A 82 -9.38 5.20 -14.21
C GLY A 82 -9.05 5.20 -12.72
N LEU A 83 -9.66 4.27 -12.00
CA LEU A 83 -9.36 4.06 -10.58
C LEU A 83 -8.91 2.62 -10.39
N VAL A 84 -7.81 2.43 -9.67
CA VAL A 84 -7.33 1.13 -9.21
C VAL A 84 -7.23 1.16 -7.70
N MET A 85 -7.98 0.30 -7.04
CA MET A 85 -8.16 0.31 -5.61
C MET A 85 -7.76 -1.04 -5.03
N THR A 86 -6.89 -1.05 -4.04
CA THR A 86 -6.44 -2.27 -3.37
C THR A 86 -6.34 -2.07 -1.86
N VAL A 87 -5.77 -3.03 -1.17
CA VAL A 87 -5.67 -3.04 0.29
C VAL A 87 -4.22 -3.16 0.71
N VAL A 88 -3.65 -2.09 1.24
CA VAL A 88 -2.34 -2.06 1.88
C VAL A 88 -2.54 -1.93 3.40
N GLN A 89 -2.96 -3.00 4.02
CA GLN A 89 -3.19 -3.08 5.46
C GLN A 89 -2.69 -4.43 5.97
N GLU A 90 -2.74 -4.63 7.27
CA GLU A 90 -2.31 -5.88 7.86
C GLU A 90 -3.15 -7.07 7.39
N PRO A 91 -2.54 -8.26 7.23
CA PRO A 91 -3.21 -9.43 6.69
C PRO A 91 -4.51 -9.83 7.37
N GLY A 92 -4.68 -9.55 8.66
CA GLY A 92 -5.94 -9.74 9.35
C GLY A 92 -7.13 -9.03 8.67
N SER A 93 -6.86 -7.92 7.98
CA SER A 93 -7.85 -7.20 7.18
C SER A 93 -8.28 -7.92 5.90
N TYR A 94 -7.57 -8.97 5.50
CA TYR A 94 -7.81 -9.74 4.28
C TYR A 94 -8.53 -11.08 4.54
N GLY A 95 -9.05 -11.26 5.73
CA GLY A 95 -9.71 -12.51 6.10
C GLY A 95 -8.78 -13.70 6.32
N LYS A 96 -7.47 -13.45 6.45
CA LYS A 96 -6.43 -14.46 6.73
C LYS A 96 -5.65 -14.09 7.99
N ALA A 97 -6.36 -14.05 9.12
CA ALA A 97 -5.76 -13.72 10.42
C ALA A 97 -4.62 -14.69 10.79
N GLU A 98 -4.72 -15.96 10.37
CA GLU A 98 -3.69 -16.97 10.60
C GLU A 98 -2.37 -16.62 9.92
N LEU A 99 -2.42 -16.10 8.68
CA LEU A 99 -1.22 -15.68 7.97
C LEU A 99 -0.54 -14.50 8.66
N ALA A 100 -1.33 -13.52 9.13
CA ALA A 100 -0.84 -12.39 9.90
C ALA A 100 -0.16 -12.84 11.19
N GLY A 101 -0.81 -13.71 11.96
CA GLY A 101 -0.29 -14.24 13.21
C GLY A 101 1.00 -15.03 13.01
N ALA A 102 1.06 -15.87 11.98
CA ALA A 102 2.25 -16.66 11.67
C ALA A 102 3.41 -15.78 11.20
N ALA A 103 3.16 -14.76 10.37
CA ALA A 103 4.18 -13.80 9.94
C ALA A 103 4.72 -12.99 11.12
N GLU A 104 3.84 -12.46 11.97
CA GLU A 104 4.22 -11.70 13.14
C GLU A 104 5.03 -12.53 14.15
N ALA A 105 4.68 -13.80 14.35
CA ALA A 105 5.43 -14.72 15.20
C ALA A 105 6.84 -14.99 14.65
N ARG A 106 6.98 -15.17 13.32
CA ARG A 106 8.28 -15.31 12.66
C ARG A 106 9.11 -14.04 12.79
N PHE A 107 8.49 -12.89 12.54
CA PHE A 107 9.14 -11.59 12.73
C PHE A 107 9.62 -11.41 14.16
N ALA A 108 8.76 -11.65 15.16
CA ALA A 108 9.11 -11.50 16.57
C ALA A 108 10.29 -12.40 16.99
N LYS A 109 10.43 -13.57 16.37
CA LYS A 109 11.53 -14.50 16.63
C LYS A 109 12.82 -14.12 15.93
N THR A 110 12.76 -13.66 14.69
CA THR A 110 13.93 -13.48 13.83
C THR A 110 14.32 -12.02 13.65
N LEU A 111 13.39 -11.08 13.88
CA LEU A 111 13.45 -9.66 13.51
C LEU A 111 13.75 -9.44 12.01
N ASN A 112 13.52 -10.44 11.18
CA ASN A 112 13.73 -10.33 9.74
C ASN A 112 12.55 -9.55 9.13
N PRO A 113 12.81 -8.38 8.49
CA PRO A 113 11.78 -7.52 7.89
C PRO A 113 10.92 -8.21 6.83
N HIS A 114 11.42 -9.26 6.19
CA HIS A 114 10.64 -10.06 5.25
C HIS A 114 9.31 -10.57 5.84
N TYR A 115 9.30 -10.87 7.13
CA TYR A 115 8.08 -11.32 7.82
C TYR A 115 7.22 -10.15 8.32
N LYS A 116 7.70 -8.92 8.25
CA LYS A 116 6.91 -7.73 8.55
C LYS A 116 6.26 -7.22 7.27
N ILE A 117 5.05 -7.65 7.05
CA ILE A 117 4.31 -7.50 5.78
C ILE A 117 4.32 -6.08 5.23
N GLN A 118 4.25 -5.07 6.08
CA GLN A 118 4.24 -3.68 5.65
C GLN A 118 5.54 -3.22 4.97
N TYR A 119 6.66 -3.86 5.20
CA TYR A 119 7.94 -3.46 4.62
C TYR A 119 8.10 -3.88 3.15
N TRP A 120 7.50 -5.00 2.76
CA TRP A 120 7.61 -5.47 1.39
C TRP A 120 6.25 -5.70 0.72
N ALA A 121 5.29 -6.31 1.43
CA ALA A 121 4.04 -6.73 0.82
C ALA A 121 3.14 -5.55 0.46
N TRP A 122 3.16 -4.46 1.23
CA TRP A 122 2.37 -3.27 0.93
C TRP A 122 2.84 -2.54 -0.33
N PRO A 123 4.13 -2.15 -0.48
CA PRO A 123 4.63 -1.62 -1.74
C PRO A 123 4.44 -2.59 -2.90
N ALA A 124 4.78 -3.87 -2.72
CA ALA A 124 4.61 -4.90 -3.73
C ALA A 124 3.14 -5.06 -4.17
N THR A 125 2.18 -4.88 -3.26
CA THR A 125 0.74 -4.88 -3.58
C THR A 125 0.40 -3.78 -4.59
N LEU A 126 0.90 -2.56 -4.38
CA LEU A 126 0.69 -1.44 -5.30
C LEU A 126 1.32 -1.72 -6.67
N MET A 127 2.56 -2.19 -6.70
CA MET A 127 3.26 -2.55 -7.93
C MET A 127 2.53 -3.66 -8.71
N ARG A 128 2.03 -4.68 -8.01
CA ARG A 128 1.23 -5.76 -8.62
C ARG A 128 -0.13 -5.26 -9.10
N ALA A 129 -0.75 -4.30 -8.42
CA ALA A 129 -1.99 -3.68 -8.88
C ALA A 129 -1.78 -2.88 -10.19
N VAL A 130 -0.64 -2.19 -10.37
CA VAL A 130 -0.24 -1.56 -11.64
C VAL A 130 -0.12 -2.62 -12.74
N THR A 131 0.61 -3.71 -12.47
CA THR A 131 0.76 -4.83 -13.43
C THR A 131 -0.60 -5.39 -13.85
N THR A 132 -1.52 -5.53 -12.89
CA THR A 132 -2.86 -6.05 -13.14
C THR A 132 -3.69 -5.10 -14.00
N ALA A 133 -3.60 -3.79 -13.75
CA ALA A 133 -4.29 -2.79 -14.56
C ALA A 133 -3.74 -2.75 -16.00
N TYR A 134 -2.43 -2.83 -16.19
CA TYR A 134 -1.81 -2.84 -17.51
C TYR A 134 -2.12 -4.12 -18.31
N ALA A 135 -2.31 -5.25 -17.64
CA ALA A 135 -2.81 -6.46 -18.30
C ALA A 135 -4.22 -6.28 -18.90
N GLU A 136 -4.98 -5.30 -18.42
CA GLU A 136 -6.28 -4.91 -18.94
C GLU A 136 -6.16 -3.83 -20.03
N SER A 137 -5.25 -3.99 -20.97
CA SER A 137 -4.87 -3.00 -22.01
C SER A 137 -6.05 -2.48 -22.85
N LYS A 138 -7.15 -3.20 -22.92
CA LYS A 138 -8.41 -2.73 -23.53
C LYS A 138 -9.06 -1.58 -22.75
N TYR A 139 -8.76 -1.47 -21.46
CA TYR A 139 -9.44 -0.58 -20.53
C TYR A 139 -8.52 0.53 -19.98
N PHE A 140 -7.22 0.31 -19.93
CA PHE A 140 -6.23 1.27 -19.43
C PHE A 140 -5.14 1.55 -20.45
N ASP A 141 -4.79 2.82 -20.61
CA ASP A 141 -3.54 3.23 -21.26
C ASP A 141 -2.39 3.18 -20.25
N GLU A 142 -1.21 2.84 -20.75
CA GLU A 142 0.03 2.87 -19.98
C GLU A 142 0.59 4.29 -19.84
N GLY A 143 1.48 4.49 -18.86
CA GLY A 143 2.34 5.66 -18.77
C GLY A 143 1.87 6.78 -17.83
N LYS A 144 0.66 6.70 -17.24
CA LYS A 144 0.18 7.71 -16.29
C LYS A 144 -0.48 7.05 -15.08
N VAL A 145 0.33 6.85 -14.04
CA VAL A 145 -0.13 6.29 -12.77
C VAL A 145 0.16 7.29 -11.64
N ALA A 146 -0.91 7.83 -11.07
CA ALA A 146 -0.82 8.63 -9.85
C ALA A 146 -1.16 7.74 -8.64
N VAL A 147 -0.31 7.72 -7.63
CA VAL A 147 -0.55 6.95 -6.40
C VAL A 147 -0.68 7.90 -5.21
N THR A 148 -1.66 7.66 -4.36
CA THR A 148 -1.86 8.46 -3.15
C THR A 148 -2.10 7.60 -1.91
N GLY A 149 -1.74 8.15 -0.77
CA GLY A 149 -2.01 7.54 0.52
C GLY A 149 -1.74 8.48 1.68
N ALA A 150 -2.30 8.17 2.83
CA ALA A 150 -2.12 8.96 4.04
C ALA A 150 -1.62 8.12 5.21
N SER A 151 -0.80 8.68 6.09
CA SER A 151 -0.22 8.03 7.25
C SER A 151 0.54 6.76 6.85
N LYS A 152 0.30 5.62 7.47
CA LYS A 152 0.87 4.32 7.08
C LYS A 152 0.58 3.94 5.62
N ASN A 153 -0.59 4.33 5.09
CA ASN A 153 -0.93 4.12 3.69
C ASN A 153 -0.22 5.12 2.76
N GLY A 154 0.42 6.16 3.29
CA GLY A 154 1.30 7.07 2.55
C GLY A 154 2.72 6.55 2.44
N ALA A 155 3.17 5.73 3.39
CA ALA A 155 4.47 5.08 3.37
C ALA A 155 4.61 4.09 2.21
N SER A 156 3.60 3.24 2.00
CA SER A 156 3.63 2.21 0.95
C SER A 156 3.80 2.77 -0.47
N PRO A 157 3.05 3.82 -0.90
CA PRO A 157 3.26 4.41 -2.21
C PRO A 157 4.61 5.14 -2.34
N SER A 158 5.15 5.69 -1.26
CA SER A 158 6.47 6.30 -1.26
C SER A 158 7.56 5.27 -1.54
N MET A 159 7.47 4.09 -0.95
CA MET A 159 8.38 2.98 -1.22
C MET A 159 8.13 2.37 -2.62
N ALA A 160 6.89 2.24 -3.02
CA ALA A 160 6.56 1.62 -4.30
C ALA A 160 7.06 2.43 -5.51
N ILE A 161 6.97 3.77 -5.46
CA ILE A 161 7.39 4.62 -6.58
C ILE A 161 8.91 4.62 -6.81
N ILE A 162 9.69 4.33 -5.77
CA ILE A 162 11.14 4.21 -5.88
C ILE A 162 11.53 2.96 -6.69
N HIS A 163 10.71 1.90 -6.58
CA HIS A 163 11.00 0.60 -7.19
C HIS A 163 10.18 0.30 -8.46
N ASP A 164 9.30 1.19 -8.87
CA ASP A 164 8.42 0.97 -10.03
C ASP A 164 8.21 2.25 -10.84
N ASP A 165 9.00 2.42 -11.89
CA ASP A 165 9.00 3.56 -12.80
C ASP A 165 7.67 3.78 -13.55
N ARG A 166 6.76 2.81 -13.49
CA ARG A 166 5.41 2.96 -14.05
C ARG A 166 4.54 3.90 -13.23
N MET A 167 4.88 4.12 -11.96
CA MET A 167 4.25 5.12 -11.11
C MET A 167 4.87 6.49 -11.38
N THR A 168 4.08 7.41 -11.91
CA THR A 168 4.59 8.69 -12.44
C THR A 168 4.28 9.90 -11.56
N ALA A 169 3.43 9.74 -10.57
CA ALA A 169 3.09 10.80 -9.61
C ALA A 169 2.73 10.22 -8.23
N LEU A 170 3.19 10.89 -7.19
CA LEU A 170 2.94 10.53 -5.80
C LEU A 170 2.36 11.71 -5.02
N HIS A 171 1.34 11.44 -4.21
CA HIS A 171 0.93 12.31 -3.13
C HIS A 171 0.80 11.54 -1.82
N ALA A 172 1.82 11.57 -1.00
CA ALA A 172 1.83 11.00 0.34
C ALA A 172 1.52 12.07 1.38
N THR A 173 0.46 11.88 2.15
CA THR A 173 0.01 12.83 3.18
C THR A 173 0.30 12.26 4.56
N VAL A 174 0.92 13.08 5.42
CA VAL A 174 1.18 12.71 6.84
C VAL A 174 1.94 11.38 6.96
N SER A 175 2.87 11.12 6.05
CA SER A 175 3.69 9.91 6.11
C SER A 175 4.77 10.07 7.18
N PRO A 176 4.91 9.14 8.13
CA PRO A 176 5.95 9.21 9.16
C PRO A 176 7.34 8.80 8.67
N ILE A 177 7.46 8.31 7.45
CA ILE A 177 8.71 7.73 6.91
C ILE A 177 9.84 8.75 6.82
N TRP A 178 9.53 9.96 6.40
CA TRP A 178 10.51 11.00 6.09
C TRP A 178 11.42 11.40 7.26
N ASP A 179 11.02 11.05 8.48
CA ASP A 179 11.73 11.44 9.68
C ASP A 179 11.94 10.23 10.63
N SER A 180 11.81 9.03 10.07
CA SER A 180 11.87 7.79 10.85
C SER A 180 13.22 7.52 11.49
N PRO A 181 14.37 7.72 10.82
CA PRO A 181 15.67 7.49 11.44
C PRO A 181 15.84 8.27 12.72
N LEU A 182 15.64 9.58 12.67
CA LEU A 182 15.83 10.46 13.83
C LEU A 182 14.85 10.18 14.98
N ARG A 183 13.59 9.91 14.63
CA ARG A 183 12.53 9.76 15.63
C ARG A 183 12.38 8.35 16.18
N LEU A 184 12.73 7.34 15.39
CA LEU A 184 12.41 5.97 15.72
C LEU A 184 13.59 5.20 16.28
N CYS A 185 14.80 5.59 15.96
CA CYS A 185 15.97 4.80 16.24
C CYS A 185 17.08 5.53 17.00
N ASP A 186 17.26 6.81 16.77
CA ASP A 186 18.22 7.60 17.51
C ASP A 186 17.58 8.18 18.79
N GLN A 187 17.83 7.54 19.92
CA GLN A 187 17.30 8.00 21.20
C GLN A 187 17.80 9.39 21.58
N GLN A 188 19.06 9.70 21.30
CA GLN A 188 19.62 11.02 21.63
C GLN A 188 19.01 12.11 20.74
N ALA A 189 18.80 11.86 19.45
CA ALA A 189 18.12 12.79 18.57
C ALA A 189 16.67 13.01 18.99
N ARG A 190 15.99 11.94 19.40
CA ARG A 190 14.63 12.02 19.96
C ARG A 190 14.58 12.86 21.22
N ASP A 191 15.48 12.62 22.16
CA ASP A 191 15.51 13.30 23.43
C ASP A 191 15.87 14.80 23.25
N ARG A 192 16.76 15.11 22.30
CA ARG A 192 17.03 16.50 21.88
C ARG A 192 15.79 17.16 21.31
N HIS A 193 15.10 16.49 20.38
CA HIS A 193 13.86 16.99 19.78
C HIS A 193 12.77 17.29 20.82
N LEU A 194 12.62 16.42 21.82
CA LEU A 194 11.66 16.62 22.91
C LEU A 194 12.11 17.80 23.84
N ALA A 195 13.40 17.92 24.12
CA ALA A 195 13.95 19.03 24.93
C ALA A 195 13.77 20.40 24.23
N GLU A 196 13.79 20.42 22.90
CA GLU A 196 13.54 21.61 22.08
C GLU A 196 12.04 21.93 21.89
N GLY A 197 11.18 21.28 22.64
CA GLY A 197 9.72 21.49 22.57
C GLY A 197 9.00 20.73 21.47
N GLY A 198 9.68 19.79 20.82
CA GLY A 198 9.08 18.86 19.86
C GLY A 198 8.03 17.97 20.50
N LYS A 199 7.03 17.56 19.73
CA LYS A 199 5.94 16.70 20.21
C LYS A 199 6.21 15.24 19.84
N GLN A 200 5.97 14.35 20.78
CA GLN A 200 6.05 12.88 20.61
C GLN A 200 4.98 12.32 19.63
N ARG A 201 4.37 13.15 18.81
CA ARG A 201 3.38 12.74 17.83
C ARG A 201 4.04 11.93 16.71
N GLY A 202 3.46 10.79 16.40
CA GLY A 202 3.95 9.89 15.36
C GLY A 202 4.59 8.60 15.88
N PHE A 203 4.91 8.52 17.18
CA PHE A 203 5.45 7.31 17.80
C PHE A 203 4.39 6.25 18.15
N SER A 204 3.13 6.55 17.99
CA SER A 204 2.01 5.66 18.36
C SER A 204 1.63 4.66 17.27
N GLY A 205 2.16 4.78 16.08
CA GLY A 205 1.91 3.82 15.01
C GLY A 205 2.72 2.54 15.27
N GLY A 206 2.09 1.47 15.69
CA GLY A 206 2.74 0.21 16.07
C GLY A 206 3.55 -0.49 14.96
N HIS A 207 3.65 0.11 13.77
CA HIS A 207 4.31 -0.49 12.61
C HIS A 207 5.75 -0.02 12.41
N PHE A 208 6.03 1.24 12.72
CA PHE A 208 7.36 1.85 12.70
C PHE A 208 7.67 2.47 14.06
N GLY A 209 7.17 1.88 15.13
CA GLY A 209 7.31 2.43 16.47
C GLY A 209 8.73 2.28 17.02
N PRO A 210 9.12 3.16 17.96
CA PRO A 210 10.43 3.09 18.62
C PRO A 210 10.73 1.72 19.22
N ASN A 211 9.70 1.00 19.66
CA ASN A 211 9.82 -0.36 20.21
C ASN A 211 10.34 -1.39 19.19
N PHE A 212 10.01 -1.25 17.90
CA PHE A 212 10.54 -2.17 16.89
C PHE A 212 12.03 -1.96 16.68
N ASN A 213 12.41 -0.73 16.39
CA ASN A 213 13.80 -0.42 16.05
C ASN A 213 14.72 -0.61 17.27
N GLN A 214 14.26 -0.22 18.46
CA GLN A 214 15.03 -0.48 19.70
C GLN A 214 15.19 -1.98 19.95
N ARG A 215 14.16 -2.80 19.70
CA ARG A 215 14.28 -4.24 19.83
C ARG A 215 15.23 -4.85 18.79
N ALA A 216 15.21 -4.35 17.57
CA ALA A 216 16.11 -4.78 16.51
C ALA A 216 17.57 -4.43 16.83
N LEU A 217 17.83 -3.21 17.31
CA LEU A 217 19.15 -2.78 17.77
C LEU A 217 19.62 -3.60 18.98
N ASN A 218 18.75 -3.85 19.94
CA ASN A 218 19.07 -4.69 21.11
C ASN A 218 19.32 -6.15 20.74
N ALA A 219 18.81 -6.62 19.62
CA ALA A 219 19.07 -7.94 19.06
C ALA A 219 20.33 -7.98 18.19
N GLY A 220 21.12 -6.91 18.17
CA GLY A 220 22.39 -6.84 17.44
C GLY A 220 22.26 -6.53 15.95
N GLN A 221 21.10 -6.08 15.48
CA GLN A 221 21.00 -5.53 14.13
C GLN A 221 21.67 -4.16 14.08
N ARG A 222 22.38 -3.89 12.99
CA ARG A 222 23.08 -2.63 12.83
C ARG A 222 22.09 -1.53 12.42
N TRP A 223 22.42 -0.32 12.81
CA TRP A 223 21.65 0.88 12.47
C TRP A 223 21.53 1.06 10.95
N GLU A 224 22.61 0.83 10.23
CA GLU A 224 22.65 0.94 8.77
C GLU A 224 21.68 -0.02 8.08
N ASP A 225 21.52 -1.22 8.65
CA ASP A 225 20.59 -2.21 8.12
C ASP A 225 19.12 -1.79 8.33
N LEU A 226 18.84 -1.02 9.39
CA LEU A 226 17.51 -0.46 9.65
C LEU A 226 17.25 0.82 8.85
N GLN A 227 18.29 1.58 8.58
CA GLN A 227 18.25 2.82 7.83
C GLN A 227 17.91 2.55 6.35
N GLY A 228 18.40 1.47 5.76
CA GLY A 228 18.07 1.05 4.41
C GLY A 228 16.55 0.89 4.16
N PHE A 229 15.76 0.58 5.18
CA PHE A 229 14.30 0.55 5.08
C PHE A 229 13.62 1.93 5.13
N ALA A 230 14.34 2.96 5.47
CA ALA A 230 13.82 4.33 5.51
C ALA A 230 14.28 5.15 4.30
N GLU A 231 15.31 4.70 3.62
CA GLU A 231 15.90 5.36 2.45
C GLU A 231 15.37 4.77 1.13
N ASP A 232 14.89 3.51 1.14
CA ASP A 232 14.20 2.86 0.05
C ASP A 232 12.69 3.23 0.03
#